data_c7ab353109715f29ea024cccfd85d787
#
_entry.id   c7ab353109715f29ea024cccfd85d787
#
_cell.length_a   1.000
_cell.length_b   1.000
_cell.length_c   1.000
_cell.angle_alpha   90.00
_cell.angle_beta   90.00
_cell.angle_gamma   90.00
#
_symmetry.space_group_name_H-M   'P 1'
#
loop_
_entity.id
_entity.type
_entity.pdbx_description
1 polymer ?
#
loop_
_entity_poly.entity_id
_entity_poly.type
_entity_poly.pdbx_seq_one_letter_code
_entity_poly.pdbx_strand_id
1 'polypeptide(L)'
;MYVTIPNADNYQCHSGLFIAAWKVWFKRFSDNPDDWQEGRMPVCESGLSLAELLSQGDRFSLEVICRLIVPWTYRNKSMANSVFIHLNNDLLRPVSFRQEDGTSVEGARLADHAIDMWEELTFIEQDIFMIFAEARIQADIESTSSDPIVIDDGGIEIIGEDIYPPLMPEAGDGQSAYIAALAAWIQEDPFQPLYHRQPCGNPVSGWDERLQATFWPKPRSNYMVNSHLADPLLYRCSILGEGIEQGKVWGYEDRILAEKTVCEILMLFGLPQREFNADDIEKVFRAAIYEQEESDARMNSGWTKVASFATTFLENYEGRYPQVSWNSRISTSIVSRLDFLLVEAGIEDPTQIFPNIGIVSAWGGTRPRELSLNWPDAYRKWPYQLAASRLVTKLRDHLNTAKDDNGQRLYPEMPLATGGSGLWTVQGIQQVLSADGY
;
A
#
# COMPACT_ATOMS: atom_id res chain seq x y z
N MET A 1 3.50 5.68 -19.91
CA MET A 1 4.08 4.50 -20.62
C MET A 1 4.56 3.49 -19.59
N TYR A 2 4.47 2.19 -19.87
CA TYR A 2 4.94 1.12 -18.97
C TYR A 2 6.13 0.41 -19.59
N VAL A 3 7.07 0.09 -18.74
CA VAL A 3 8.25 -0.70 -19.07
C VAL A 3 8.12 -2.05 -18.38
N THR A 4 8.17 -3.11 -19.14
CA THR A 4 8.19 -4.48 -18.61
C THR A 4 9.61 -4.85 -18.20
N ILE A 5 9.79 -5.35 -16.98
CA ILE A 5 11.05 -5.84 -16.48
C ILE A 5 11.04 -7.37 -16.57
N PRO A 6 11.67 -7.97 -17.58
CA PRO A 6 11.79 -9.41 -17.70
C PRO A 6 12.61 -9.97 -16.53
N ASN A 7 12.53 -11.28 -16.31
CA ASN A 7 13.19 -11.95 -15.18
C ASN A 7 12.75 -11.43 -13.77
N ALA A 8 11.73 -10.55 -13.72
CA ALA A 8 11.04 -10.13 -12.54
C ALA A 8 9.53 -10.45 -12.67
N ASP A 9 9.20 -11.66 -13.11
CA ASP A 9 7.83 -12.10 -13.40
C ASP A 9 7.07 -11.14 -14.35
N ASN A 10 7.80 -10.55 -15.31
CA ASN A 10 7.30 -9.51 -16.22
C ASN A 10 6.69 -8.32 -15.47
N TYR A 11 7.28 -7.92 -14.36
CA TYR A 11 6.88 -6.75 -13.60
C TYR A 11 6.86 -5.52 -14.50
N GLN A 12 5.76 -4.79 -14.48
CA GLN A 12 5.61 -3.55 -15.22
C GLN A 12 5.88 -2.36 -14.30
N CYS A 13 6.79 -1.49 -14.72
CA CYS A 13 7.13 -0.25 -14.05
C CYS A 13 6.67 0.92 -14.92
N HIS A 14 6.05 1.94 -14.31
CA HIS A 14 5.77 3.18 -15.03
C HIS A 14 7.08 3.89 -15.38
N SER A 15 7.19 4.38 -16.62
CA SER A 15 8.39 5.08 -17.11
C SER A 15 8.82 6.23 -16.18
N GLY A 16 7.86 7.02 -15.67
CA GLY A 16 8.11 8.09 -14.72
C GLY A 16 8.78 7.62 -13.43
N LEU A 17 8.47 6.42 -12.92
CA LEU A 17 9.14 5.88 -11.73
C LEU A 17 10.60 5.52 -12.03
N PHE A 18 10.88 4.95 -13.21
CA PHE A 18 12.25 4.66 -13.62
C PHE A 18 13.08 5.93 -13.77
N ILE A 19 12.52 6.96 -14.43
CA ILE A 19 13.20 8.25 -14.61
C ILE A 19 13.44 8.93 -13.26
N ALA A 20 12.46 8.89 -12.35
CA ALA A 20 12.62 9.40 -10.99
C ALA A 20 13.72 8.67 -10.22
N ALA A 21 13.78 7.33 -10.31
CA ALA A 21 14.83 6.55 -9.65
C ALA A 21 16.21 6.89 -10.21
N TRP A 22 16.33 7.04 -11.53
CA TRP A 22 17.55 7.53 -12.18
C TRP A 22 17.96 8.91 -11.65
N LYS A 23 17.04 9.86 -11.64
CA LYS A 23 17.26 11.23 -11.17
C LYS A 23 17.68 11.29 -9.70
N VAL A 24 16.95 10.54 -8.82
CA VAL A 24 17.29 10.46 -7.39
C VAL A 24 18.67 9.85 -7.18
N TRP A 25 19.01 8.84 -7.97
CA TRP A 25 20.30 8.18 -7.88
C TRP A 25 21.45 9.13 -8.22
N PHE A 26 21.38 9.83 -9.35
CA PHE A 26 22.38 10.84 -9.73
C PHE A 26 22.49 11.95 -8.69
N LYS A 27 21.37 12.51 -8.25
CA LYS A 27 21.34 13.55 -7.22
C LYS A 27 22.01 13.12 -5.92
N ARG A 28 21.94 11.83 -5.57
CA ARG A 28 22.41 11.32 -4.29
C ARG A 28 23.87 10.85 -4.31
N PHE A 29 24.33 10.33 -5.41
CA PHE A 29 25.60 9.60 -5.51
C PHE A 29 26.57 10.15 -6.56
N SER A 30 26.17 11.05 -7.43
CA SER A 30 27.05 11.74 -8.37
C SER A 30 27.67 12.98 -7.74
N ASP A 31 28.92 13.29 -8.12
CA ASP A 31 29.59 14.53 -7.76
C ASP A 31 28.90 15.75 -8.41
N ASN A 32 28.16 15.54 -9.49
CA ASN A 32 27.33 16.52 -10.15
C ASN A 32 25.84 16.12 -10.12
N PRO A 33 25.08 16.53 -9.10
CA PRO A 33 23.69 16.13 -8.91
C PRO A 33 22.74 16.49 -10.05
N ASP A 34 23.07 17.52 -10.82
CA ASP A 34 22.21 18.05 -11.91
C ASP A 34 22.48 17.32 -13.25
N ASP A 35 23.48 16.44 -13.29
CA ASP A 35 23.91 15.74 -14.51
C ASP A 35 23.06 14.48 -14.83
N TRP A 36 21.89 14.36 -14.23
CA TRP A 36 21.03 13.20 -14.42
C TRP A 36 20.53 13.05 -15.86
N GLN A 37 20.44 14.14 -16.62
CA GLN A 37 19.99 14.11 -18.02
C GLN A 37 21.06 13.58 -18.97
N GLU A 38 22.31 13.95 -18.76
CA GLU A 38 23.44 13.53 -19.59
C GLU A 38 24.27 12.40 -18.96
N GLY A 39 24.01 12.13 -17.68
CA GLY A 39 24.72 11.15 -16.91
C GLY A 39 24.66 9.75 -17.50
N ARG A 40 25.68 8.96 -17.26
CA ARG A 40 25.90 7.63 -17.86
C ARG A 40 26.06 6.60 -16.75
N MET A 41 25.43 5.45 -16.92
CA MET A 41 25.61 4.31 -16.02
C MET A 41 26.13 3.12 -16.78
N PRO A 42 27.15 2.40 -16.28
CA PRO A 42 27.56 1.15 -16.88
C PRO A 42 26.43 0.13 -16.82
N VAL A 43 26.36 -0.70 -17.86
CA VAL A 43 25.57 -1.92 -17.85
C VAL A 43 26.48 -3.03 -17.39
N CYS A 44 26.24 -3.54 -16.20
CA CYS A 44 27.00 -4.69 -15.69
C CYS A 44 26.03 -5.82 -15.33
N GLU A 45 26.51 -7.03 -15.55
CA GLU A 45 25.84 -8.26 -15.16
C GLU A 45 26.76 -9.00 -14.18
N SER A 46 26.38 -9.01 -12.91
CA SER A 46 27.25 -9.53 -11.87
C SER A 46 26.80 -10.90 -11.34
N GLY A 47 25.52 -11.23 -11.44
CA GLY A 47 24.94 -12.38 -10.75
C GLY A 47 24.94 -12.28 -9.22
N LEU A 48 25.39 -11.13 -8.68
CA LEU A 48 25.46 -10.83 -7.24
C LEU A 48 24.09 -10.39 -6.71
N SER A 49 23.90 -10.49 -5.40
CA SER A 49 22.75 -9.87 -4.75
C SER A 49 22.90 -8.33 -4.73
N LEU A 50 21.81 -7.60 -4.53
CA LEU A 50 21.88 -6.14 -4.38
C LEU A 50 22.80 -5.72 -3.23
N ALA A 51 22.75 -6.45 -2.12
CA ALA A 51 23.62 -6.22 -0.97
C ALA A 51 25.11 -6.36 -1.30
N GLU A 52 25.46 -7.41 -2.04
CA GLU A 52 26.84 -7.62 -2.50
C GLU A 52 27.32 -6.54 -3.46
N LEU A 53 26.47 -6.11 -4.41
CA LEU A 53 26.78 -5.00 -5.32
C LEU A 53 27.06 -3.70 -4.58
N LEU A 54 26.18 -3.34 -3.64
CA LEU A 54 26.34 -2.12 -2.85
C LEU A 54 27.54 -2.18 -1.90
N SER A 55 27.86 -3.37 -1.34
CA SER A 55 29.05 -3.56 -0.49
C SER A 55 30.37 -3.44 -1.26
N GLN A 56 30.37 -3.80 -2.55
CA GLN A 56 31.52 -3.66 -3.43
C GLN A 56 31.70 -2.23 -3.97
N GLY A 57 30.79 -1.30 -3.63
CA GLY A 57 30.84 0.08 -4.09
C GLY A 57 30.33 0.29 -5.51
N ASP A 58 29.74 -0.73 -6.14
CA ASP A 58 29.11 -0.64 -7.46
C ASP A 58 27.76 0.09 -7.37
N ARG A 59 27.84 1.38 -7.13
CA ARG A 59 26.69 2.24 -6.94
C ARG A 59 26.12 2.79 -8.25
N PHE A 60 26.93 2.86 -9.28
CA PHE A 60 26.57 3.41 -10.59
C PHE A 60 26.47 2.31 -11.63
N SER A 61 25.50 1.41 -11.46
CA SER A 61 25.16 0.47 -12.51
C SER A 61 23.67 0.48 -12.75
N LEU A 62 23.28 0.24 -13.98
CA LEU A 62 21.88 0.09 -14.37
C LEU A 62 21.21 -1.06 -13.61
N GLU A 63 21.97 -2.12 -13.30
CA GLU A 63 21.51 -3.26 -12.53
C GLU A 63 21.03 -2.85 -11.14
N VAL A 64 21.76 -1.97 -10.45
CA VAL A 64 21.40 -1.48 -9.12
C VAL A 64 20.08 -0.73 -9.18
N ILE A 65 19.92 0.25 -10.08
CA ILE A 65 18.67 0.99 -10.22
C ILE A 65 17.50 0.06 -10.52
N CYS A 66 17.65 -0.86 -11.46
CA CYS A 66 16.58 -1.78 -11.82
C CYS A 66 16.15 -2.66 -10.65
N ARG A 67 17.10 -3.14 -9.85
CA ARG A 67 16.79 -3.92 -8.65
C ARG A 67 16.10 -3.11 -7.57
N LEU A 68 16.43 -1.83 -7.45
CA LEU A 68 15.81 -0.94 -6.46
C LEU A 68 14.34 -0.60 -6.80
N ILE A 69 14.01 -0.40 -8.06
CA ILE A 69 12.64 -0.08 -8.47
C ILE A 69 11.71 -1.29 -8.50
N VAL A 70 12.25 -2.52 -8.58
CA VAL A 70 11.45 -3.75 -8.59
C VAL A 70 11.07 -4.13 -7.16
N PRO A 71 9.78 -4.39 -6.87
CA PRO A 71 9.36 -4.87 -5.55
C PRO A 71 10.10 -6.15 -5.16
N TRP A 72 10.42 -6.27 -3.89
CA TRP A 72 11.19 -7.41 -3.33
C TRP A 72 10.68 -8.78 -3.79
N THR A 73 9.36 -8.95 -3.86
CA THR A 73 8.71 -10.20 -4.28
C THR A 73 8.99 -10.62 -5.72
N TYR A 74 9.45 -9.70 -6.56
CA TYR A 74 9.76 -9.94 -7.97
C TYR A 74 11.27 -9.97 -8.25
N ARG A 75 12.10 -9.75 -7.23
CA ARG A 75 13.56 -9.72 -7.41
C ARG A 75 14.11 -11.13 -7.58
N ASN A 76 14.92 -11.32 -8.59
CA ASN A 76 15.75 -12.50 -8.77
C ASN A 76 17.20 -12.10 -9.08
N LYS A 77 18.12 -13.07 -9.06
CA LYS A 77 19.56 -12.82 -9.20
C LYS A 77 20.00 -12.42 -10.62
N SER A 78 19.13 -12.45 -11.62
CA SER A 78 19.52 -12.39 -13.04
C SER A 78 18.77 -11.28 -13.79
N MET A 79 18.67 -10.08 -13.21
CA MET A 79 17.78 -9.04 -13.76
C MET A 79 18.43 -8.07 -14.75
N ALA A 80 19.75 -7.92 -14.75
CA ALA A 80 20.41 -6.77 -15.38
C ALA A 80 20.29 -6.70 -16.90
N ASN A 81 20.68 -7.74 -17.61
CA ASN A 81 20.73 -7.71 -19.08
C ASN A 81 19.35 -7.60 -19.72
N SER A 82 18.36 -8.28 -19.18
CA SER A 82 17.02 -8.26 -19.72
C SER A 82 16.37 -6.89 -19.59
N VAL A 83 16.64 -6.18 -18.52
CA VAL A 83 16.13 -4.83 -18.31
C VAL A 83 16.75 -3.86 -19.32
N PHE A 84 18.06 -3.94 -19.53
CA PHE A 84 18.74 -3.09 -20.48
C PHE A 84 18.21 -3.25 -21.91
N ILE A 85 18.01 -4.49 -22.36
CA ILE A 85 17.52 -4.78 -23.72
C ILE A 85 16.12 -4.20 -23.92
N HIS A 86 15.24 -4.29 -22.93
CA HIS A 86 13.86 -3.82 -23.06
C HIS A 86 13.69 -2.32 -22.80
N LEU A 87 14.48 -1.72 -21.89
CA LEU A 87 14.48 -0.28 -21.65
C LEU A 87 15.22 0.50 -22.75
N ASN A 88 16.12 -0.15 -23.46
CA ASN A 88 17.01 0.47 -24.43
C ASN A 88 16.28 1.22 -25.55
N ASN A 89 15.15 0.70 -26.00
CA ASN A 89 14.39 1.31 -27.10
C ASN A 89 13.48 2.46 -26.65
N ASP A 90 13.04 2.46 -25.39
CA ASP A 90 11.98 3.36 -24.93
C ASP A 90 12.50 4.45 -23.97
N LEU A 91 13.45 4.15 -23.09
CA LEU A 91 13.91 5.08 -22.09
C LEU A 91 15.42 5.33 -22.08
N LEU A 92 16.20 4.42 -22.66
CA LEU A 92 17.66 4.46 -22.59
C LEU A 92 18.28 4.48 -23.98
N ARG A 93 19.44 5.14 -24.08
CA ARG A 93 20.35 5.05 -25.23
C ARG A 93 21.65 4.36 -24.82
N PRO A 94 22.14 3.41 -25.61
CA PRO A 94 23.44 2.80 -25.39
C PRO A 94 24.54 3.86 -25.60
N VAL A 95 25.51 3.85 -24.72
CA VAL A 95 26.70 4.69 -24.81
C VAL A 95 27.92 3.87 -24.42
N SER A 96 29.05 4.20 -25.03
CA SER A 96 30.34 3.66 -24.60
C SER A 96 31.15 4.77 -23.96
N PHE A 97 31.74 4.50 -22.81
CA PHE A 97 32.58 5.48 -22.10
C PHE A 97 33.77 4.81 -21.43
N ARG A 98 34.80 5.59 -21.15
CA ARG A 98 35.97 5.13 -20.42
C ARG A 98 35.79 5.34 -18.93
N GLN A 99 36.08 4.33 -18.15
CA GLN A 99 36.23 4.43 -16.70
C GLN A 99 37.56 5.07 -16.35
N GLU A 100 37.72 5.44 -15.07
CA GLU A 100 38.96 6.07 -14.54
C GLU A 100 40.19 5.21 -14.76
N ASP A 101 40.05 3.90 -14.78
CA ASP A 101 41.13 2.94 -15.05
C ASP A 101 41.51 2.83 -16.54
N GLY A 102 40.81 3.58 -17.41
CA GLY A 102 41.03 3.60 -18.85
C GLY A 102 40.33 2.48 -19.64
N THR A 103 39.60 1.59 -18.98
CA THR A 103 38.79 0.55 -19.65
C THR A 103 37.59 1.17 -20.33
N SER A 104 37.22 0.63 -21.52
CA SER A 104 35.98 1.02 -22.20
C SER A 104 34.86 0.10 -21.75
N VAL A 105 33.77 0.71 -21.24
CA VAL A 105 32.59 -0.01 -20.78
C VAL A 105 31.37 0.38 -21.60
N GLU A 106 30.52 -0.60 -21.83
CA GLU A 106 29.19 -0.33 -22.33
C GLU A 106 28.30 0.21 -21.20
N GLY A 107 27.50 1.20 -21.51
CA GLY A 107 26.61 1.83 -20.56
C GLY A 107 25.34 2.35 -21.22
N ALA A 108 24.56 3.03 -20.43
CA ALA A 108 23.33 3.67 -20.86
C ALA A 108 23.23 5.09 -20.34
N ARG A 109 22.52 5.93 -21.08
CA ARG A 109 22.00 7.23 -20.64
C ARG A 109 20.51 7.30 -20.92
N LEU A 110 19.81 8.25 -20.30
CA LEU A 110 18.41 8.49 -20.67
C LEU A 110 18.31 8.93 -22.14
N ALA A 111 17.29 8.46 -22.83
CA ALA A 111 16.95 8.90 -24.16
C ALA A 111 16.33 10.31 -24.09
N ASP A 112 16.52 11.14 -25.13
CA ASP A 112 16.04 12.53 -25.12
C ASP A 112 14.51 12.58 -24.92
N HIS A 113 13.76 11.70 -25.58
CA HIS A 113 12.31 11.63 -25.39
C HIS A 113 11.87 11.15 -24.00
N ALA A 114 12.72 10.45 -23.24
CA ALA A 114 12.43 10.12 -21.83
C ALA A 114 12.57 11.36 -20.95
N ILE A 115 13.49 12.26 -21.29
CA ILE A 115 13.63 13.57 -20.64
C ILE A 115 12.42 14.44 -20.97
N ASP A 116 12.03 14.52 -22.24
CA ASP A 116 10.83 15.23 -22.67
C ASP A 116 9.56 14.72 -21.95
N MET A 117 9.39 13.40 -21.88
CA MET A 117 8.29 12.78 -21.13
C MET A 117 8.28 13.17 -19.65
N TRP A 118 9.44 13.30 -19.02
CA TRP A 118 9.51 13.75 -17.63
C TRP A 118 9.10 15.22 -17.50
N GLU A 119 9.51 16.08 -18.42
CA GLU A 119 9.17 17.50 -18.42
C GLU A 119 7.69 17.76 -18.75
N GLU A 120 7.04 16.86 -19.50
CA GLU A 120 5.60 16.90 -19.77
C GLU A 120 4.73 16.51 -18.55
N LEU A 121 5.31 15.85 -17.55
CA LEU A 121 4.57 15.51 -16.32
C LEU A 121 4.27 16.78 -15.52
N THR A 122 3.09 16.82 -14.91
CA THR A 122 2.75 17.88 -13.95
C THR A 122 3.68 17.83 -12.72
N PHE A 123 3.85 18.93 -12.03
CA PHE A 123 4.63 18.98 -10.78
C PHE A 123 4.19 17.92 -9.77
N ILE A 124 2.88 17.71 -9.65
CA ILE A 124 2.33 16.69 -8.71
C ILE A 124 2.76 15.29 -9.13
N GLU A 125 2.72 14.97 -10.42
CA GLU A 125 3.16 13.68 -10.93
C GLU A 125 4.66 13.45 -10.73
N GLN A 126 5.47 14.45 -10.99
CA GLN A 126 6.91 14.39 -10.75
C GLN A 126 7.21 14.18 -9.26
N ASP A 127 6.55 14.91 -8.37
CA ASP A 127 6.72 14.77 -6.92
C ASP A 127 6.32 13.37 -6.43
N ILE A 128 5.21 12.83 -6.92
CA ILE A 128 4.77 11.46 -6.61
C ILE A 128 5.86 10.45 -7.00
N PHE A 129 6.36 10.50 -8.23
CA PHE A 129 7.41 9.58 -8.68
C PHE A 129 8.72 9.74 -7.89
N MET A 130 9.12 10.98 -7.59
CA MET A 130 10.32 11.27 -6.80
C MET A 130 10.22 10.72 -5.38
N ILE A 131 9.09 10.93 -4.69
CA ILE A 131 8.84 10.39 -3.34
C ILE A 131 8.95 8.86 -3.34
N PHE A 132 8.39 8.20 -4.35
CA PHE A 132 8.47 6.74 -4.48
C PHE A 132 9.89 6.24 -4.73
N ALA A 133 10.58 6.86 -5.67
CA ALA A 133 11.95 6.49 -5.98
C ALA A 133 12.86 6.68 -4.75
N GLU A 134 12.76 7.80 -4.07
CA GLU A 134 13.51 8.05 -2.83
C GLU A 134 13.20 7.05 -1.73
N ALA A 135 11.92 6.74 -1.52
CA ALA A 135 11.51 5.78 -0.49
C ALA A 135 12.09 4.38 -0.74
N ARG A 136 12.06 3.92 -1.98
CA ARG A 136 12.62 2.60 -2.34
C ARG A 136 14.13 2.57 -2.22
N ILE A 137 14.82 3.58 -2.73
CA ILE A 137 16.28 3.68 -2.64
C ILE A 137 16.71 3.74 -1.17
N GLN A 138 16.02 4.52 -0.35
CA GLN A 138 16.34 4.65 1.07
C GLN A 138 16.13 3.33 1.83
N ALA A 139 15.00 2.68 1.62
CA ALA A 139 14.69 1.41 2.28
C ALA A 139 15.73 0.32 1.98
N ASP A 140 16.19 0.25 0.73
CA ASP A 140 17.18 -0.76 0.34
C ASP A 140 18.60 -0.42 0.82
N ILE A 141 18.96 0.85 0.90
CA ILE A 141 20.26 1.27 1.49
C ILE A 141 20.29 0.97 2.99
N GLU A 142 19.22 1.26 3.71
CA GLU A 142 19.11 0.96 5.13
C GLU A 142 19.15 -0.55 5.40
N SER A 143 18.52 -1.35 4.55
CA SER A 143 18.57 -2.82 4.65
C SER A 143 19.94 -3.42 4.36
N THR A 144 20.81 -2.69 3.65
CA THR A 144 22.14 -3.14 3.23
C THR A 144 23.23 -2.66 4.18
N SER A 145 23.02 -1.54 4.86
CA SER A 145 23.98 -0.97 5.84
C SER A 145 23.87 -1.57 7.23
N SER A 146 22.85 -2.35 7.51
CA SER A 146 22.84 -3.18 8.70
C SER A 146 23.73 -4.39 8.44
N ASP A 147 24.88 -4.49 9.12
CA ASP A 147 25.47 -5.77 9.46
C ASP A 147 24.33 -6.73 9.79
N PRO A 148 24.42 -8.03 9.40
CA PRO A 148 23.42 -8.98 9.83
C PRO A 148 23.36 -8.82 11.35
N ILE A 149 22.34 -8.10 11.80
CA ILE A 149 21.98 -8.13 13.21
C ILE A 149 21.68 -9.60 13.39
N VAL A 150 22.62 -10.30 14.02
CA VAL A 150 22.35 -11.56 14.68
C VAL A 150 21.15 -11.19 15.54
N ILE A 151 19.98 -11.49 15.04
CA ILE A 151 18.77 -11.48 15.84
C ILE A 151 19.07 -12.61 16.80
N ASP A 152 19.71 -12.26 17.90
CA ASP A 152 19.55 -13.03 19.11
C ASP A 152 18.05 -13.16 19.24
N ASP A 153 17.55 -14.39 19.24
CA ASP A 153 16.16 -14.76 19.47
C ASP A 153 15.66 -14.39 20.88
N GLY A 154 16.33 -13.43 21.49
CA GLY A 154 15.80 -12.63 22.56
C GLY A 154 14.61 -11.89 21.98
N GLY A 155 13.45 -12.57 21.93
CA GLY A 155 12.19 -11.98 21.62
C GLY A 155 12.13 -10.65 22.36
N ILE A 156 11.79 -9.57 21.66
CA ILE A 156 11.27 -8.40 22.35
C ILE A 156 10.06 -8.95 23.08
N GLU A 157 10.25 -9.37 24.33
CA GLU A 157 9.16 -9.43 25.27
C GLU A 157 8.60 -8.01 25.25
N ILE A 158 7.57 -7.82 24.44
CA ILE A 158 6.59 -6.82 24.76
C ILE A 158 6.05 -7.32 26.09
N ILE A 159 6.66 -6.86 27.18
CA ILE A 159 6.07 -6.92 28.50
C ILE A 159 4.90 -5.95 28.44
N GLY A 160 3.90 -6.29 27.64
CA GLY A 160 2.57 -5.80 27.81
C GLY A 160 1.93 -6.74 28.80
N GLU A 161 1.48 -6.23 29.92
CA GLU A 161 0.38 -6.86 30.63
C GLU A 161 -0.62 -7.30 29.56
N ASP A 162 -1.10 -8.55 29.63
CA ASP A 162 -2.14 -9.03 28.72
C ASP A 162 -3.29 -8.03 28.75
N ILE A 163 -3.37 -7.18 27.73
CA ILE A 163 -4.41 -6.17 27.67
C ILE A 163 -5.67 -6.90 27.25
N TYR A 164 -6.45 -7.26 28.25
CA TYR A 164 -7.76 -7.85 28.04
C TYR A 164 -8.66 -6.81 27.36
N PRO A 165 -9.49 -7.22 26.39
CA PRO A 165 -10.46 -6.34 25.79
C PRO A 165 -11.36 -5.72 26.85
N PRO A 166 -11.63 -4.41 26.78
CA PRO A 166 -12.45 -3.72 27.79
C PRO A 166 -13.93 -4.17 27.76
N LEU A 167 -14.35 -4.78 26.64
CA LEU A 167 -15.67 -5.37 26.46
C LEU A 167 -15.53 -6.80 25.98
N MET A 168 -16.21 -7.71 26.66
CA MET A 168 -16.25 -9.14 26.32
C MET A 168 -17.68 -9.53 25.93
N PRO A 169 -17.93 -9.84 24.64
CA PRO A 169 -19.21 -10.38 24.22
C PRO A 169 -19.47 -11.79 24.78
N GLU A 170 -20.74 -12.13 24.95
CA GLU A 170 -21.18 -13.47 25.35
C GLU A 170 -21.53 -14.32 24.11
N ALA A 171 -21.61 -15.64 24.27
CA ALA A 171 -21.92 -16.59 23.19
C ALA A 171 -23.27 -16.32 22.48
N GLY A 172 -24.22 -15.71 23.19
CA GLY A 172 -25.54 -15.37 22.66
C GLY A 172 -25.62 -14.01 21.97
N ASP A 173 -24.55 -13.25 22.01
CA ASP A 173 -24.54 -11.90 21.45
C ASP A 173 -24.46 -11.92 19.92
N GLY A 174 -25.07 -10.90 19.30
CA GLY A 174 -25.01 -10.71 17.87
C GLY A 174 -23.74 -9.96 17.42
N GLN A 175 -23.51 -9.92 16.11
CA GLN A 175 -22.34 -9.29 15.49
C GLN A 175 -22.04 -7.86 16.02
N SER A 176 -23.07 -7.09 16.40
CA SER A 176 -22.89 -5.72 16.88
C SER A 176 -22.13 -5.64 18.20
N ALA A 177 -22.27 -6.63 19.10
CA ALA A 177 -21.53 -6.65 20.37
C ALA A 177 -20.03 -6.88 20.11
N TYR A 178 -19.68 -7.79 19.19
CA TYR A 178 -18.31 -8.02 18.80
C TYR A 178 -17.66 -6.82 18.08
N ILE A 179 -18.45 -6.09 17.29
CA ILE A 179 -17.99 -4.84 16.66
C ILE A 179 -17.71 -3.78 17.73
N ALA A 180 -18.58 -3.65 18.72
CA ALA A 180 -18.38 -2.73 19.85
C ALA A 180 -17.13 -3.11 20.64
N ALA A 181 -16.95 -4.40 20.94
CA ALA A 181 -15.76 -4.90 21.65
C ALA A 181 -14.47 -4.65 20.83
N LEU A 182 -14.49 -4.90 19.51
CA LEU A 182 -13.38 -4.60 18.61
C LEU A 182 -13.04 -3.10 18.62
N ALA A 183 -14.04 -2.23 18.55
CA ALA A 183 -13.86 -0.78 18.58
C ALA A 183 -13.24 -0.30 19.89
N ALA A 184 -13.74 -0.80 21.01
CA ALA A 184 -13.25 -0.47 22.35
C ALA A 184 -11.82 -1.01 22.56
N TRP A 185 -11.53 -2.22 22.10
CA TRP A 185 -10.19 -2.78 22.19
C TRP A 185 -9.16 -1.95 21.43
N ILE A 186 -9.43 -1.58 20.18
CA ILE A 186 -8.52 -0.72 19.40
C ILE A 186 -8.38 0.67 20.05
N GLN A 187 -9.42 1.16 20.71
CA GLN A 187 -9.36 2.44 21.45
C GLN A 187 -8.38 2.40 22.62
N GLU A 188 -8.32 1.30 23.35
CA GLU A 188 -7.53 1.22 24.58
C GLU A 188 -6.16 0.55 24.39
N ASP A 189 -6.04 -0.38 23.43
CA ASP A 189 -4.80 -1.12 23.14
C ASP A 189 -3.68 -0.17 22.72
N PRO A 190 -2.50 -0.14 23.39
CA PRO A 190 -1.39 0.70 22.98
C PRO A 190 -0.86 0.28 21.61
N PHE A 191 -0.60 1.25 20.75
CA PHE A 191 -0.04 1.05 19.43
C PHE A 191 1.35 1.69 19.33
N GLN A 192 2.36 0.89 19.00
CA GLN A 192 3.69 1.36 18.70
C GLN A 192 3.86 1.39 17.17
N PRO A 193 3.95 2.57 16.52
CA PRO A 193 4.30 2.64 15.12
C PRO A 193 5.69 2.03 14.87
N LEU A 194 5.80 1.19 13.83
CA LEU A 194 7.05 0.53 13.48
C LEU A 194 7.48 0.90 12.06
N TYR A 195 8.78 1.16 11.89
CA TYR A 195 9.43 1.31 10.60
C TYR A 195 10.62 0.36 10.53
N HIS A 196 10.64 -0.52 9.51
CA HIS A 196 11.63 -1.61 9.42
C HIS A 196 11.73 -2.43 10.72
N ARG A 197 10.60 -2.73 11.35
CA ARG A 197 10.49 -3.45 12.64
C ARG A 197 11.10 -2.72 13.85
N GLN A 198 11.50 -1.46 13.68
CA GLN A 198 12.01 -0.63 14.78
C GLN A 198 10.93 0.37 15.21
N PRO A 199 10.82 0.65 16.51
CA PRO A 199 9.93 1.69 17.00
C PRO A 199 10.17 3.04 16.31
N CYS A 200 9.09 3.67 15.87
CA CYS A 200 9.13 4.95 15.18
C CYS A 200 8.08 5.90 15.79
N GLY A 201 8.52 6.89 16.49
CA GLY A 201 7.65 7.77 17.27
C GLY A 201 7.31 7.19 18.64
N ASN A 202 6.40 7.86 19.33
CA ASN A 202 5.91 7.43 20.65
C ASN A 202 4.76 6.43 20.48
N PRO A 203 4.57 5.50 21.44
CA PRO A 203 3.34 4.75 21.54
C PRO A 203 2.14 5.69 21.66
N VAL A 204 1.05 5.31 21.01
CA VAL A 204 -0.21 6.07 21.00
C VAL A 204 -1.37 5.14 21.36
N SER A 205 -2.47 5.71 21.84
CA SER A 205 -3.72 5.00 22.10
C SER A 205 -4.88 5.75 21.46
N GLY A 206 -5.96 5.03 21.18
CA GLY A 206 -7.13 5.64 20.56
C GLY A 206 -7.09 5.67 19.04
N TRP A 207 -8.26 5.76 18.45
CA TRP A 207 -8.46 5.74 17.01
C TRP A 207 -7.83 6.97 16.33
N ASP A 208 -8.01 8.14 16.90
CA ASP A 208 -7.54 9.41 16.38
C ASP A 208 -6.02 9.54 16.41
N GLU A 209 -5.40 9.18 17.55
CA GLU A 209 -3.95 9.23 17.68
C GLU A 209 -3.29 8.18 16.78
N ARG A 210 -3.88 6.97 16.65
CA ARG A 210 -3.40 5.97 15.69
C ARG A 210 -3.44 6.47 14.27
N LEU A 211 -4.53 7.17 13.86
CA LEU A 211 -4.63 7.74 12.51
C LEU A 211 -3.52 8.76 12.28
N GLN A 212 -3.29 9.66 13.24
CA GLN A 212 -2.24 10.67 13.14
C GLN A 212 -0.83 10.07 13.12
N ALA A 213 -0.64 8.93 13.79
CA ALA A 213 0.63 8.19 13.80
C ALA A 213 0.86 7.37 12.55
N THR A 214 -0.13 7.25 11.64
CA THR A 214 0.06 6.52 10.38
C THR A 214 1.03 7.23 9.45
N PHE A 215 1.78 6.46 8.69
CA PHE A 215 2.66 6.95 7.64
C PHE A 215 2.78 5.95 6.49
N TRP A 216 3.16 6.44 5.32
CA TRP A 216 3.43 5.59 4.16
C TRP A 216 4.25 6.37 3.10
N PRO A 217 5.30 5.81 2.51
CA PRO A 217 5.95 4.53 2.86
C PRO A 217 6.95 4.67 4.01
N LYS A 218 7.23 5.86 4.51
CA LYS A 218 8.20 6.16 5.55
C LYS A 218 7.68 7.23 6.53
N PRO A 219 8.23 7.34 7.75
CA PRO A 219 7.70 8.19 8.82
C PRO A 219 7.48 9.66 8.45
N ARG A 220 8.36 10.25 7.63
CA ARG A 220 8.17 11.65 7.18
C ARG A 220 6.99 11.84 6.23
N SER A 221 6.51 10.78 5.60
CA SER A 221 5.27 10.76 4.84
C SER A 221 4.11 10.40 5.75
N ASN A 222 3.85 11.28 6.72
CA ASN A 222 2.85 11.11 7.76
C ASN A 222 1.41 11.17 7.21
N TYR A 223 0.44 11.05 8.09
CA TYR A 223 -0.98 11.10 7.77
C TYR A 223 -1.37 12.28 6.87
N MET A 224 -0.91 13.50 7.20
CA MET A 224 -1.25 14.70 6.44
C MET A 224 -0.68 14.65 5.00
N VAL A 225 0.58 14.25 4.86
CA VAL A 225 1.23 14.10 3.54
C VAL A 225 0.53 13.04 2.71
N ASN A 226 0.20 11.90 3.32
CA ASN A 226 -0.48 10.81 2.63
C ASN A 226 -1.89 11.18 2.18
N SER A 227 -2.64 11.87 3.01
CA SER A 227 -3.97 12.35 2.64
C SER A 227 -3.88 13.32 1.47
N HIS A 228 -2.94 14.24 1.49
CA HIS A 228 -2.72 15.20 0.40
C HIS A 228 -2.41 14.53 -0.94
N LEU A 229 -1.66 13.43 -0.91
CA LEU A 229 -1.36 12.63 -2.11
C LEU A 229 -2.55 11.76 -2.56
N ALA A 230 -3.34 11.26 -1.62
CA ALA A 230 -4.46 10.37 -1.91
C ALA A 230 -5.73 11.13 -2.33
N ASP A 231 -5.99 12.34 -1.79
CA ASP A 231 -7.21 13.09 -2.03
C ASP A 231 -7.51 13.35 -3.51
N PRO A 232 -6.57 13.75 -4.36
CA PRO A 232 -6.83 13.92 -5.79
C PRO A 232 -7.21 12.61 -6.49
N LEU A 233 -6.66 11.48 -6.03
CA LEU A 233 -6.94 10.15 -6.56
C LEU A 233 -8.33 9.69 -6.13
N LEU A 234 -8.66 9.90 -4.85
CA LEU A 234 -10.00 9.64 -4.31
C LEU A 234 -11.06 10.44 -5.07
N TYR A 235 -10.81 11.73 -5.29
CA TYR A 235 -11.72 12.60 -6.03
C TYR A 235 -11.95 12.12 -7.48
N ARG A 236 -10.89 11.79 -8.21
CA ARG A 236 -11.01 11.29 -9.59
C ARG A 236 -11.75 9.95 -9.66
N CYS A 237 -11.43 9.03 -8.76
CA CYS A 237 -12.13 7.75 -8.66
C CYS A 237 -13.60 7.93 -8.27
N SER A 238 -13.89 8.85 -7.35
CA SER A 238 -15.25 9.18 -6.91
C SER A 238 -16.11 9.66 -8.09
N ILE A 239 -15.62 10.60 -8.90
CA ILE A 239 -16.33 11.10 -10.10
C ILE A 239 -16.60 9.96 -11.09
N LEU A 240 -15.60 9.11 -11.36
CA LEU A 240 -15.74 7.98 -12.28
C LEU A 240 -16.77 6.96 -11.74
N GLY A 241 -16.72 6.67 -10.45
CA GLY A 241 -17.62 5.75 -9.78
C GLY A 241 -19.05 6.29 -9.70
N GLU A 242 -19.23 7.55 -9.31
CA GLU A 242 -20.52 8.20 -9.27
C GLU A 242 -21.17 8.27 -10.66
N GLY A 243 -20.38 8.51 -11.70
CA GLY A 243 -20.84 8.43 -13.07
C GLY A 243 -21.41 7.06 -13.43
N ILE A 244 -20.75 5.97 -13.03
CA ILE A 244 -21.26 4.60 -13.22
C ILE A 244 -22.59 4.40 -12.47
N GLU A 245 -22.67 4.85 -11.22
CA GLU A 245 -23.89 4.74 -10.40
C GLU A 245 -25.07 5.48 -11.05
N GLN A 246 -24.80 6.61 -11.69
CA GLN A 246 -25.78 7.38 -12.45
C GLN A 246 -26.09 6.80 -13.85
N GLY A 247 -25.53 5.64 -14.19
CA GLY A 247 -25.74 4.96 -15.47
C GLY A 247 -24.89 5.48 -16.62
N LYS A 248 -23.87 6.29 -16.36
CA LYS A 248 -22.94 6.77 -17.39
C LYS A 248 -22.13 5.60 -17.96
N VAL A 249 -22.00 5.55 -19.27
CA VAL A 249 -21.03 4.71 -19.98
C VAL A 249 -19.75 5.53 -20.18
N TRP A 250 -18.60 4.98 -19.81
CA TRP A 250 -17.34 5.69 -19.95
C TRP A 250 -17.00 5.97 -21.41
N GLY A 251 -16.83 7.23 -21.73
CA GLY A 251 -16.28 7.70 -23.00
C GLY A 251 -14.75 7.58 -23.05
N TYR A 252 -14.15 8.07 -24.12
CA TYR A 252 -12.72 8.03 -24.33
C TYR A 252 -11.93 8.73 -23.20
N GLU A 253 -12.37 9.92 -22.80
CA GLU A 253 -11.71 10.71 -21.74
C GLU A 253 -11.82 10.03 -20.37
N ASP A 254 -12.98 9.45 -20.03
CA ASP A 254 -13.15 8.72 -18.78
C ASP A 254 -12.23 7.51 -18.71
N ARG A 255 -12.05 6.80 -19.83
CA ARG A 255 -11.19 5.62 -19.93
C ARG A 255 -9.72 5.98 -19.69
N ILE A 256 -9.23 7.04 -20.33
CA ILE A 256 -7.86 7.54 -20.11
C ILE A 256 -7.69 7.99 -18.64
N LEU A 257 -8.65 8.74 -18.11
CA LEU A 257 -8.61 9.19 -16.72
C LEU A 257 -8.58 8.00 -15.75
N ALA A 258 -9.37 6.97 -16.00
CA ALA A 258 -9.40 5.76 -15.19
C ALA A 258 -8.06 5.02 -15.20
N GLU A 259 -7.48 4.77 -16.37
CA GLU A 259 -6.19 4.11 -16.51
C GLU A 259 -5.08 4.90 -15.79
N LYS A 260 -4.99 6.20 -16.03
CA LYS A 260 -4.01 7.07 -15.37
C LYS A 260 -4.19 7.03 -13.84
N THR A 261 -5.42 7.18 -13.35
CA THR A 261 -5.69 7.24 -11.91
C THR A 261 -5.39 5.91 -11.23
N VAL A 262 -5.75 4.78 -11.83
CA VAL A 262 -5.43 3.45 -11.27
C VAL A 262 -3.93 3.20 -11.24
N CYS A 263 -3.20 3.61 -12.28
CA CYS A 263 -1.73 3.57 -12.27
C CYS A 263 -1.14 4.33 -11.09
N GLU A 264 -1.59 5.56 -10.87
CA GLU A 264 -1.13 6.40 -9.78
C GLU A 264 -1.48 5.80 -8.39
N ILE A 265 -2.68 5.20 -8.22
CA ILE A 265 -3.06 4.49 -7.00
C ILE A 265 -2.11 3.31 -6.75
N LEU A 266 -1.90 2.45 -7.75
CA LEU A 266 -1.02 1.30 -7.60
C LEU A 266 0.41 1.72 -7.27
N MET A 267 0.90 2.80 -7.86
CA MET A 267 2.18 3.40 -7.51
C MET A 267 2.19 3.92 -6.07
N LEU A 268 1.21 4.78 -5.71
CA LEU A 268 1.15 5.39 -4.39
C LEU A 268 1.23 4.34 -3.27
N PHE A 269 0.68 3.17 -3.46
CA PHE A 269 0.70 2.10 -2.46
C PHE A 269 1.77 1.03 -2.71
N GLY A 270 2.71 1.26 -3.62
CA GLY A 270 3.80 0.31 -3.91
C GLY A 270 3.31 -1.04 -4.44
N LEU A 271 2.16 -1.05 -5.11
CA LEU A 271 1.51 -2.26 -5.58
C LEU A 271 1.98 -2.62 -7.00
N PRO A 272 2.08 -3.93 -7.33
CA PRO A 272 2.50 -4.36 -8.65
C PRO A 272 1.55 -3.84 -9.73
N GLN A 273 2.11 -3.18 -10.72
CA GLN A 273 1.39 -2.75 -11.90
C GLN A 273 1.52 -3.86 -12.95
N ARG A 274 0.46 -4.66 -13.09
CA ARG A 274 0.34 -5.61 -14.20
C ARG A 274 -0.44 -4.97 -15.32
N GLU A 275 -0.30 -5.50 -16.52
CA GLU A 275 -1.07 -5.05 -17.69
C GLU A 275 -2.58 -5.08 -17.40
N PHE A 276 -3.24 -3.96 -17.63
CA PHE A 276 -4.68 -3.79 -17.54
C PHE A 276 -5.12 -2.68 -18.49
N ASN A 277 -6.40 -2.63 -18.75
CA ASN A 277 -7.02 -1.61 -19.59
C ASN A 277 -8.26 -1.03 -18.90
N ALA A 278 -8.88 -0.03 -19.52
CA ALA A 278 -10.07 0.62 -18.98
C ALA A 278 -11.25 -0.32 -18.76
N ASP A 279 -11.41 -1.39 -19.57
CA ASP A 279 -12.49 -2.37 -19.38
C ASP A 279 -12.28 -3.18 -18.09
N ASP A 280 -11.04 -3.56 -17.79
CA ASP A 280 -10.72 -4.23 -16.52
C ASP A 280 -11.05 -3.34 -15.31
N ILE A 281 -10.73 -2.04 -15.43
CA ILE A 281 -11.01 -1.05 -14.38
C ILE A 281 -12.53 -0.87 -14.21
N GLU A 282 -13.24 -0.69 -15.32
CA GLU A 282 -14.70 -0.51 -15.29
C GLU A 282 -15.41 -1.71 -14.66
N LYS A 283 -14.96 -2.95 -14.96
CA LYS A 283 -15.47 -4.16 -14.31
C LYS A 283 -15.29 -4.13 -12.80
N VAL A 284 -14.11 -3.74 -12.32
CA VAL A 284 -13.84 -3.62 -10.87
C VAL A 284 -14.72 -2.57 -10.23
N PHE A 285 -14.89 -1.40 -10.86
CA PHE A 285 -15.78 -0.35 -10.37
C PHE A 285 -17.22 -0.83 -10.27
N ARG A 286 -17.75 -1.46 -11.33
CA ARG A 286 -19.11 -2.01 -11.34
C ARG A 286 -19.31 -3.09 -10.29
N ALA A 287 -18.36 -4.02 -10.16
CA ALA A 287 -18.42 -5.07 -9.15
C ALA A 287 -18.46 -4.49 -7.73
N ALA A 288 -17.64 -3.47 -7.47
CA ALA A 288 -17.55 -2.80 -6.17
C ALA A 288 -18.80 -1.96 -5.86
N ILE A 289 -19.28 -1.16 -6.83
CA ILE A 289 -20.42 -0.26 -6.67
C ILE A 289 -21.74 -1.05 -6.54
N TYR A 290 -21.92 -2.07 -7.36
CA TYR A 290 -23.17 -2.86 -7.36
C TYR A 290 -23.09 -4.12 -6.47
N GLU A 291 -22.04 -4.26 -5.67
CA GLU A 291 -21.84 -5.38 -4.74
C GLU A 291 -22.01 -6.76 -5.40
N GLN A 292 -21.36 -6.97 -6.55
CA GLN A 292 -21.49 -8.20 -7.34
C GLN A 292 -20.63 -9.33 -6.75
N GLU A 293 -21.24 -10.23 -5.99
CA GLU A 293 -20.55 -11.35 -5.33
C GLU A 293 -19.93 -12.36 -6.33
N GLU A 294 -20.60 -12.61 -7.45
CA GLU A 294 -20.16 -13.54 -8.50
C GLU A 294 -19.47 -12.82 -9.67
N SER A 295 -18.67 -11.78 -9.38
CA SER A 295 -17.99 -11.02 -10.42
C SER A 295 -16.70 -11.71 -10.88
N ASP A 296 -16.43 -11.66 -12.19
CA ASP A 296 -15.16 -12.04 -12.82
C ASP A 296 -14.13 -10.89 -12.83
N ALA A 297 -14.48 -9.77 -12.23
CA ALA A 297 -13.60 -8.61 -12.13
C ALA A 297 -12.31 -8.96 -11.34
N ARG A 298 -11.22 -8.37 -11.75
CA ARG A 298 -9.90 -8.60 -11.12
C ARG A 298 -9.95 -8.35 -9.62
N MET A 299 -9.37 -9.28 -8.85
CA MET A 299 -9.30 -9.19 -7.39
C MET A 299 -7.93 -9.61 -6.88
N ASN A 300 -7.28 -8.70 -6.17
CA ASN A 300 -6.07 -8.91 -5.36
C ASN A 300 -5.88 -7.66 -4.48
N SER A 301 -4.84 -7.59 -3.67
CA SER A 301 -4.57 -6.45 -2.78
C SER A 301 -4.50 -5.08 -3.49
N GLY A 302 -4.08 -5.03 -4.75
CA GLY A 302 -4.09 -3.81 -5.56
C GLY A 302 -5.51 -3.44 -5.99
N TRP A 303 -6.25 -4.40 -6.52
CA TRP A 303 -7.61 -4.16 -7.00
C TRP A 303 -8.62 -3.90 -5.88
N THR A 304 -8.42 -4.47 -4.67
CA THR A 304 -9.22 -4.07 -3.49
C THR A 304 -8.99 -2.60 -3.14
N LYS A 305 -7.76 -2.09 -3.34
CA LYS A 305 -7.47 -0.67 -3.14
C LYS A 305 -8.15 0.21 -4.18
N VAL A 306 -8.15 -0.20 -5.44
CA VAL A 306 -8.89 0.49 -6.52
C VAL A 306 -10.39 0.50 -6.22
N ALA A 307 -10.96 -0.64 -5.82
CA ALA A 307 -12.38 -0.74 -5.43
C ALA A 307 -12.72 0.20 -4.26
N SER A 308 -11.83 0.29 -3.27
CA SER A 308 -11.98 1.20 -2.13
C SER A 308 -12.03 2.68 -2.57
N PHE A 309 -11.16 3.09 -3.49
CA PHE A 309 -11.16 4.46 -4.03
C PHE A 309 -12.39 4.74 -4.90
N ALA A 310 -12.80 3.76 -5.72
CA ALA A 310 -13.93 3.88 -6.63
C ALA A 310 -15.28 4.12 -5.91
N THR A 311 -15.39 3.70 -4.66
CA THR A 311 -16.64 3.69 -3.90
C THR A 311 -16.67 4.72 -2.77
N THR A 312 -15.67 5.59 -2.66
CA THR A 312 -15.58 6.60 -1.58
C THR A 312 -16.81 7.52 -1.57
N PHE A 313 -17.40 7.85 -2.74
CA PHE A 313 -18.59 8.66 -2.81
C PHE A 313 -19.81 8.04 -2.10
N LEU A 314 -19.84 6.70 -1.93
CA LEU A 314 -20.92 5.99 -1.23
C LEU A 314 -20.98 6.26 0.28
N GLU A 315 -19.96 6.93 0.87
CA GLU A 315 -20.00 7.38 2.27
C GLU A 315 -21.25 8.19 2.60
N ASN A 316 -21.79 8.89 1.62
CA ASN A 316 -22.95 9.77 1.77
C ASN A 316 -24.28 9.13 1.31
N TYR A 317 -24.25 7.84 0.92
CA TYR A 317 -25.44 7.15 0.42
C TYR A 317 -25.95 6.16 1.46
N GLU A 318 -27.20 6.38 1.90
CA GLU A 318 -27.83 5.49 2.87
C GLU A 318 -28.03 4.08 2.30
N GLY A 319 -27.69 3.07 3.09
CA GLY A 319 -27.84 1.66 2.70
C GLY A 319 -26.81 1.16 1.68
N ARG A 320 -25.79 1.97 1.38
CA ARG A 320 -24.68 1.59 0.50
C ARG A 320 -23.38 1.48 1.31
N TYR A 321 -22.45 0.65 0.83
CA TYR A 321 -21.23 0.34 1.55
C TYR A 321 -20.00 0.72 0.74
N PRO A 322 -19.25 1.78 1.15
CA PRO A 322 -17.92 2.03 0.59
C PRO A 322 -17.05 0.80 0.79
N GLN A 323 -16.27 0.44 -0.22
CA GLN A 323 -15.41 -0.73 -0.13
C GLN A 323 -14.17 -0.42 0.72
N VAL A 324 -13.77 -1.38 1.54
CA VAL A 324 -12.47 -1.37 2.23
C VAL A 324 -11.42 -2.09 1.37
N SER A 325 -10.18 -1.70 1.45
CA SER A 325 -9.09 -2.46 0.82
C SER A 325 -8.74 -3.69 1.65
N TRP A 326 -9.57 -4.75 1.56
CA TRP A 326 -9.35 -5.98 2.34
C TRP A 326 -8.08 -6.69 1.93
N ASN A 327 -7.04 -6.47 2.67
CA ASN A 327 -5.69 -7.01 2.46
C ASN A 327 -5.18 -7.68 3.74
N SER A 328 -3.97 -8.23 3.69
CA SER A 328 -3.41 -8.96 4.82
C SER A 328 -3.27 -8.13 6.10
N ARG A 329 -3.01 -6.82 6.01
CA ARG A 329 -2.86 -5.98 7.20
C ARG A 329 -4.21 -5.72 7.86
N ILE A 330 -5.19 -5.26 7.09
CA ILE A 330 -6.53 -4.98 7.61
C ILE A 330 -7.20 -6.25 8.12
N SER A 331 -7.09 -7.37 7.38
CA SER A 331 -7.63 -8.64 7.84
C SER A 331 -6.94 -9.13 9.14
N THR A 332 -5.62 -8.98 9.26
CA THR A 332 -4.90 -9.35 10.49
C THR A 332 -5.35 -8.50 11.66
N SER A 333 -5.44 -7.17 11.51
CA SER A 333 -5.89 -6.28 12.58
C SER A 333 -7.27 -6.65 13.14
N ILE A 334 -8.21 -6.96 12.25
CA ILE A 334 -9.58 -7.30 12.64
C ILE A 334 -9.69 -8.76 13.10
N VAL A 335 -9.24 -9.70 12.25
CA VAL A 335 -9.50 -11.12 12.46
C VAL A 335 -8.77 -11.64 13.70
N SER A 336 -7.55 -11.18 14.00
CA SER A 336 -6.84 -11.62 15.20
C SER A 336 -7.56 -11.26 16.50
N ARG A 337 -8.19 -10.08 16.54
CA ARG A 337 -8.99 -9.66 17.70
C ARG A 337 -10.34 -10.36 17.77
N LEU A 338 -11.00 -10.53 16.63
CA LEU A 338 -12.26 -11.28 16.59
C LEU A 338 -12.06 -12.76 16.94
N ASP A 339 -10.94 -13.34 16.54
CA ASP A 339 -10.56 -14.71 16.91
C ASP A 339 -10.52 -14.88 18.44
N PHE A 340 -9.80 -13.98 19.10
CA PHE A 340 -9.72 -13.99 20.56
C PHE A 340 -11.11 -13.81 21.20
N LEU A 341 -11.88 -12.80 20.79
CA LEU A 341 -13.20 -12.51 21.34
C LEU A 341 -14.18 -13.69 21.17
N LEU A 342 -14.13 -14.38 20.03
CA LEU A 342 -14.97 -15.54 19.76
C LEU A 342 -14.57 -16.76 20.59
N VAL A 343 -13.26 -16.99 20.74
CA VAL A 343 -12.74 -18.08 21.59
C VAL A 343 -13.17 -17.90 23.03
N GLU A 344 -12.99 -16.71 23.57
CA GLU A 344 -13.39 -16.38 24.97
C GLU A 344 -14.91 -16.49 25.16
N ALA A 345 -15.71 -16.16 24.14
CA ALA A 345 -17.15 -16.36 24.15
C ALA A 345 -17.57 -17.83 23.93
N GLY A 346 -16.63 -18.76 23.70
CA GLY A 346 -16.90 -20.19 23.46
C GLY A 346 -17.49 -20.49 22.08
N ILE A 347 -17.25 -19.63 21.10
CA ILE A 347 -17.67 -19.85 19.71
C ILE A 347 -16.57 -20.60 18.97
N GLU A 348 -16.88 -21.77 18.44
CA GLU A 348 -15.93 -22.65 17.72
C GLU A 348 -15.88 -22.35 16.20
N ASP A 349 -16.98 -21.88 15.64
CA ASP A 349 -17.08 -21.56 14.20
C ASP A 349 -17.32 -20.05 13.99
N PRO A 350 -16.30 -19.32 13.54
CA PRO A 350 -16.41 -17.87 13.36
C PRO A 350 -17.44 -17.46 12.30
N THR A 351 -17.82 -18.36 11.38
CA THR A 351 -18.78 -18.05 10.32
C THR A 351 -20.21 -17.90 10.84
N GLN A 352 -20.50 -18.40 12.06
CA GLN A 352 -21.81 -18.21 12.72
C GLN A 352 -22.10 -16.73 13.02
N ILE A 353 -21.07 -15.98 13.40
CA ILE A 353 -21.19 -14.54 13.72
C ILE A 353 -20.74 -13.68 12.54
N PHE A 354 -19.69 -14.11 11.84
CA PHE A 354 -19.05 -13.38 10.75
C PHE A 354 -19.05 -14.17 9.44
N PRO A 355 -20.20 -14.39 8.80
CA PRO A 355 -20.26 -15.08 7.52
C PRO A 355 -19.47 -14.30 6.46
N ASN A 356 -18.69 -15.02 5.67
CA ASN A 356 -17.84 -14.47 4.62
C ASN A 356 -16.78 -13.44 5.11
N ILE A 357 -16.41 -13.46 6.38
CA ILE A 357 -15.19 -12.83 6.85
C ILE A 357 -14.08 -13.88 6.87
N GLY A 358 -12.87 -13.50 6.48
CA GLY A 358 -11.74 -14.39 6.44
C GLY A 358 -10.41 -13.67 6.42
N ILE A 359 -9.34 -14.43 6.58
CA ILE A 359 -7.97 -13.93 6.61
C ILE A 359 -7.41 -13.83 5.18
N VAL A 360 -6.61 -12.81 4.93
CA VAL A 360 -5.75 -12.71 3.76
C VAL A 360 -4.32 -12.96 4.20
N SER A 361 -3.80 -14.12 3.85
CA SER A 361 -2.42 -14.49 4.21
C SER A 361 -1.40 -13.60 3.52
N ALA A 362 -0.35 -13.20 4.25
CA ALA A 362 0.83 -12.56 3.69
C ALA A 362 2.04 -12.78 4.58
N TRP A 363 3.21 -12.54 3.98
CA TRP A 363 4.49 -12.58 4.69
C TRP A 363 4.84 -11.19 5.25
N GLY A 364 5.50 -11.18 6.41
CA GLY A 364 5.97 -9.95 7.07
C GLY A 364 4.98 -9.36 8.06
N GLY A 365 5.38 -8.25 8.68
CA GLY A 365 4.66 -7.62 9.79
C GLY A 365 5.07 -8.19 11.14
N THR A 366 4.56 -7.58 12.19
CA THR A 366 4.91 -7.87 13.59
C THR A 366 3.74 -8.40 14.41
N ARG A 367 2.50 -8.14 13.98
CA ARG A 367 1.32 -8.61 14.69
C ARG A 367 1.20 -10.15 14.58
N PRO A 368 0.91 -10.85 15.68
CA PRO A 368 0.66 -12.29 15.67
C PRO A 368 -0.42 -12.67 14.66
N ARG A 369 -0.20 -13.77 13.95
CA ARG A 369 -1.09 -14.28 12.91
C ARG A 369 -1.55 -15.71 13.18
N GLU A 370 -1.18 -16.26 14.31
CA GLU A 370 -1.70 -17.51 14.80
C GLU A 370 -3.13 -17.29 15.27
N LEU A 371 -4.05 -18.03 14.67
CA LEU A 371 -5.47 -17.98 14.96
C LEU A 371 -5.88 -19.29 15.57
N SER A 372 -6.75 -19.22 16.58
CA SER A 372 -7.27 -20.38 17.27
C SER A 372 -8.41 -21.04 16.51
N LEU A 373 -9.19 -20.23 15.79
CA LEU A 373 -10.33 -20.67 15.00
C LEU A 373 -9.97 -20.88 13.52
N ASN A 374 -10.75 -21.69 12.85
CA ASN A 374 -10.54 -21.96 11.43
C ASN A 374 -11.22 -20.90 10.55
N TRP A 375 -10.54 -19.77 10.33
CA TRP A 375 -11.01 -18.73 9.46
C TRP A 375 -10.85 -19.08 7.99
N PRO A 376 -11.85 -18.76 7.13
CA PRO A 376 -11.73 -18.96 5.69
C PRO A 376 -10.62 -18.11 5.05
N ASP A 377 -10.04 -18.62 3.96
CA ASP A 377 -9.17 -17.80 3.10
C ASP A 377 -10.01 -16.83 2.27
N ALA A 378 -9.78 -15.53 2.48
CA ALA A 378 -10.48 -14.43 1.82
C ALA A 378 -9.77 -13.90 0.57
N TYR A 379 -8.58 -14.43 0.23
CA TYR A 379 -7.78 -13.89 -0.86
C TYR A 379 -8.45 -14.09 -2.23
N ARG A 380 -8.57 -12.99 -2.98
CA ARG A 380 -9.14 -12.94 -4.34
C ARG A 380 -10.61 -13.38 -4.45
N LYS A 381 -11.42 -13.10 -3.45
CA LYS A 381 -12.83 -13.51 -3.45
C LYS A 381 -13.75 -12.33 -3.16
N TRP A 382 -14.61 -11.98 -4.10
CA TRP A 382 -15.56 -10.87 -3.98
C TRP A 382 -16.51 -10.99 -2.79
N PRO A 383 -17.12 -12.15 -2.48
CA PRO A 383 -18.01 -12.27 -1.32
C PRO A 383 -17.34 -11.85 -0.01
N TYR A 384 -16.06 -12.19 0.18
CA TYR A 384 -15.31 -11.82 1.38
C TYR A 384 -14.95 -10.33 1.39
N GLN A 385 -14.60 -9.77 0.23
CA GLN A 385 -14.36 -8.33 0.08
C GLN A 385 -15.59 -7.51 0.46
N LEU A 386 -16.77 -7.90 -0.03
CA LEU A 386 -18.03 -7.22 0.24
C LEU A 386 -18.46 -7.36 1.70
N ALA A 387 -18.33 -8.56 2.27
CA ALA A 387 -18.63 -8.79 3.69
C ALA A 387 -17.71 -7.96 4.61
N ALA A 388 -16.42 -7.91 4.29
CA ALA A 388 -15.46 -7.10 5.02
C ALA A 388 -15.78 -5.59 4.93
N SER A 389 -16.23 -5.11 3.78
CA SER A 389 -16.63 -3.71 3.59
C SER A 389 -17.87 -3.38 4.44
N ARG A 390 -18.84 -4.27 4.48
CA ARG A 390 -20.03 -4.13 5.37
C ARG A 390 -19.63 -4.13 6.84
N LEU A 391 -18.67 -4.98 7.24
CA LEU A 391 -18.15 -5.02 8.62
C LEU A 391 -17.48 -3.71 9.00
N VAL A 392 -16.57 -3.20 8.16
CA VAL A 392 -15.86 -1.93 8.42
C VAL A 392 -16.82 -0.74 8.40
N THR A 393 -17.87 -0.76 7.55
CA THR A 393 -18.91 0.26 7.58
C THR A 393 -19.68 0.24 8.90
N LYS A 394 -20.05 -0.93 9.41
CA LYS A 394 -20.67 -1.02 10.75
C LYS A 394 -19.76 -0.53 11.87
N LEU A 395 -18.46 -0.80 11.76
CA LEU A 395 -17.46 -0.27 12.69
C LEU A 395 -17.40 1.26 12.61
N ARG A 396 -17.39 1.84 11.40
CA ARG A 396 -17.49 3.29 11.19
C ARG A 396 -18.74 3.88 11.86
N ASP A 397 -19.90 3.27 11.61
CA ASP A 397 -21.16 3.73 12.14
C ASP A 397 -21.15 3.67 13.68
N HIS A 398 -20.57 2.62 14.26
CA HIS A 398 -20.40 2.49 15.71
C HIS A 398 -19.49 3.61 16.26
N LEU A 399 -18.33 3.87 15.66
CA LEU A 399 -17.44 4.96 16.09
C LEU A 399 -18.12 6.34 16.02
N ASN A 400 -18.99 6.54 15.02
CA ASN A 400 -19.69 7.81 14.82
C ASN A 400 -20.90 8.00 15.72
N THR A 401 -21.53 6.93 16.24
CA THR A 401 -22.83 7.01 16.93
C THR A 401 -22.83 6.54 18.37
N ALA A 402 -21.84 5.75 18.79
CA ALA A 402 -21.75 5.23 20.16
C ALA A 402 -21.61 6.36 21.18
N LYS A 403 -22.39 6.26 22.26
CA LYS A 403 -22.45 7.23 23.34
C LYS A 403 -22.36 6.54 24.69
N ASP A 404 -21.83 7.24 25.66
CA ASP A 404 -21.85 6.85 27.07
C ASP A 404 -23.25 7.10 27.72
N ASP A 405 -23.37 6.72 28.97
CA ASP A 405 -24.60 6.90 29.76
C ASP A 405 -25.02 8.38 29.91
N ASN A 406 -24.11 9.30 29.68
CA ASN A 406 -24.37 10.75 29.75
C ASN A 406 -24.72 11.32 28.36
N GLY A 407 -24.77 10.48 27.32
CA GLY A 407 -25.03 10.87 25.94
C GLY A 407 -23.86 11.51 25.21
N GLN A 408 -22.64 11.47 25.79
CA GLN A 408 -21.42 11.93 25.14
C GLN A 408 -20.87 10.85 24.23
N ARG A 409 -20.16 11.26 23.15
CA ARG A 409 -19.51 10.32 22.26
C ARG A 409 -18.46 9.48 22.99
N LEU A 410 -18.48 8.16 22.76
CA LEU A 410 -17.48 7.24 23.30
C LEU A 410 -16.12 7.36 22.58
N TYR A 411 -16.15 7.70 21.31
CA TYR A 411 -14.95 7.76 20.47
C TYR A 411 -14.68 9.17 19.98
N PRO A 412 -13.40 9.57 19.88
CA PRO A 412 -13.03 10.86 19.32
C PRO A 412 -13.44 10.98 17.85
N GLU A 413 -13.64 12.21 17.41
CA GLU A 413 -13.86 12.49 15.99
C GLU A 413 -12.57 12.21 15.18
N MET A 414 -12.74 11.85 13.91
CA MET A 414 -11.62 11.61 13.01
C MET A 414 -10.84 12.92 12.76
N PRO A 415 -9.54 12.97 13.02
CA PRO A 415 -8.70 14.10 12.63
C PRO A 415 -8.70 14.28 11.09
N LEU A 416 -8.87 15.52 10.65
CA LEU A 416 -8.80 15.85 9.22
C LEU A 416 -7.41 16.33 8.84
N ALA A 417 -6.89 15.90 7.70
CA ALA A 417 -5.59 16.33 7.21
C ALA A 417 -5.51 17.85 6.94
N THR A 418 -6.63 18.48 6.70
CA THR A 418 -6.75 19.94 6.52
C THR A 418 -6.83 20.72 7.84
N GLY A 419 -6.82 20.02 8.96
CA GLY A 419 -7.03 20.57 10.32
C GLY A 419 -8.49 20.43 10.77
N GLY A 420 -8.68 20.37 12.10
CA GLY A 420 -9.97 20.10 12.71
C GLY A 420 -10.31 18.60 12.77
N SER A 421 -11.58 18.30 12.97
CA SER A 421 -12.09 16.93 13.10
C SER A 421 -13.45 16.77 12.40
N GLY A 422 -13.86 15.52 12.17
CA GLY A 422 -15.11 15.18 11.52
C GLY A 422 -15.55 13.75 11.81
N LEU A 423 -16.56 13.29 11.09
CA LEU A 423 -17.02 11.91 11.21
C LEU A 423 -15.97 10.94 10.63
N TRP A 424 -15.86 9.79 11.25
CA TRP A 424 -15.06 8.69 10.72
C TRP A 424 -15.59 8.24 9.36
N THR A 425 -14.69 8.03 8.45
CA THR A 425 -14.93 7.45 7.12
C THR A 425 -14.34 6.05 7.04
N VAL A 426 -14.81 5.23 6.10
CA VAL A 426 -14.20 3.91 5.82
C VAL A 426 -12.73 4.06 5.44
N GLN A 427 -12.37 5.14 4.73
CA GLN A 427 -10.97 5.43 4.37
C GLN A 427 -10.09 5.73 5.59
N GLY A 428 -10.58 6.52 6.56
CA GLY A 428 -9.85 6.80 7.80
C GLY A 428 -9.65 5.53 8.63
N ILE A 429 -10.69 4.74 8.81
CA ILE A 429 -10.63 3.47 9.53
C ILE A 429 -9.64 2.49 8.88
N GLN A 430 -9.68 2.35 7.55
CA GLN A 430 -8.76 1.44 6.88
C GLN A 430 -7.29 1.88 7.00
N GLN A 431 -7.00 3.18 7.14
CA GLN A 431 -5.64 3.64 7.41
C GLN A 431 -5.17 3.19 8.79
N VAL A 432 -6.00 3.38 9.83
CA VAL A 432 -5.72 2.89 11.19
C VAL A 432 -5.49 1.37 11.18
N LEU A 433 -6.42 0.60 10.64
CA LEU A 433 -6.34 -0.86 10.60
C LEU A 433 -5.15 -1.37 9.78
N SER A 434 -4.78 -0.67 8.71
CA SER A 434 -3.62 -1.04 7.89
C SER A 434 -2.29 -0.81 8.61
N ALA A 435 -2.19 0.22 9.43
CA ALA A 435 -1.02 0.45 10.28
C ALA A 435 -0.98 -0.53 11.45
N ASP A 436 -2.10 -0.72 12.12
CA ASP A 436 -2.27 -1.61 13.26
C ASP A 436 -2.03 -3.10 12.92
N GLY A 437 -2.36 -3.56 11.75
CA GLY A 437 -2.19 -4.94 11.31
C GLY A 437 -0.81 -5.26 10.70
N TYR A 438 0.17 -4.38 10.85
CA TYR A 438 1.55 -4.56 10.33
C TYR A 438 2.47 -5.36 11.29
#